data_53689a0dd4bd00578929a95c825e6bbe
#
_entry.id   53689a0dd4bd00578929a95c825e6bbe
#
_cell.length_a   1.000
_cell.length_b   1.000
_cell.length_c   1.000
_cell.angle_alpha   90.00
_cell.angle_beta   90.00
_cell.angle_gamma   90.00
#
_symmetry.space_group_name_H-M   'P 1'
#
loop_
_entity.id
_entity.type
_entity.pdbx_description
1 polymer ?
#
loop_
_entity_poly.entity_id
_entity_poly.type
_entity_poly.pdbx_seq_one_letter_code
_entity_poly.pdbx_strand_id
1 'polypeptide(L)'
;MNLKKFISSLIILFSAVAAVLFLASCAEMEATNTKSLLSAAGFHTVTPTTPVQKEVYAHLEPNHVQRVTRGNKTIYAFKDEQAGIAYVGREAEYQRYKNLCIQQQVAQDYYMASAMNPYWSGRWYGAWGYRGYGW
;
A
#
# COMPACT_ATOMS: atom_id res chain seq x y z
N MET A 1 -22.78 -44.20 3.51
CA MET A 1 -22.05 -42.92 3.38
C MET A 1 -22.37 -42.10 4.63
N ASN A 2 -21.38 -41.79 5.43
CA ASN A 2 -21.60 -41.13 6.71
C ASN A 2 -21.88 -39.62 6.48
N LEU A 3 -23.12 -39.20 6.66
CA LEU A 3 -23.58 -37.81 6.56
C LEU A 3 -22.71 -36.85 7.37
N LYS A 4 -22.19 -37.27 8.53
CA LYS A 4 -21.27 -36.49 9.37
C LYS A 4 -19.94 -36.17 8.67
N LYS A 5 -19.38 -37.11 7.90
CA LYS A 5 -18.14 -36.87 7.12
C LYS A 5 -18.36 -35.93 5.95
N PHE A 6 -19.55 -35.98 5.33
CA PHE A 6 -19.90 -35.07 4.24
C PHE A 6 -20.08 -33.65 4.71
N ILE A 7 -20.75 -33.45 5.84
CA ILE A 7 -20.95 -32.14 6.47
C ILE A 7 -19.61 -31.56 6.93
N SER A 8 -18.73 -32.36 7.54
CA SER A 8 -17.42 -31.94 7.99
C SER A 8 -16.51 -31.49 6.81
N SER A 9 -16.57 -32.22 5.69
CA SER A 9 -15.80 -31.90 4.48
C SER A 9 -16.32 -30.59 3.85
N LEU A 10 -17.62 -30.36 3.87
CA LEU A 10 -18.23 -29.14 3.33
C LEU A 10 -17.87 -27.91 4.15
N ILE A 11 -17.81 -28.02 5.47
CA ILE A 11 -17.42 -26.92 6.38
C ILE A 11 -15.94 -26.55 6.17
N ILE A 12 -15.06 -27.53 5.98
CA ILE A 12 -13.63 -27.29 5.72
C ILE A 12 -13.43 -26.57 4.38
N LEU A 13 -14.17 -26.97 3.34
CA LEU A 13 -14.12 -26.30 2.04
C LEU A 13 -14.61 -24.84 2.12
N PHE A 14 -15.68 -24.60 2.86
CA PHE A 14 -16.26 -23.27 3.01
C PHE A 14 -15.34 -22.33 3.79
N SER A 15 -14.66 -22.83 4.83
CA SER A 15 -13.69 -22.06 5.61
C SER A 15 -12.44 -21.68 4.80
N ALA A 16 -11.96 -22.58 3.94
CA ALA A 16 -10.81 -22.33 3.07
C ALA A 16 -11.10 -21.22 2.03
N VAL A 17 -12.29 -21.23 1.44
CA VAL A 17 -12.72 -20.19 0.47
C VAL A 17 -12.86 -18.83 1.15
N ALA A 18 -13.42 -18.78 2.35
CA ALA A 18 -13.55 -17.54 3.11
C ALA A 18 -12.19 -16.93 3.44
N ALA A 19 -11.19 -17.72 3.84
CA ALA A 19 -9.85 -17.26 4.16
C ALA A 19 -9.15 -16.61 2.94
N VAL A 20 -9.32 -17.17 1.74
CA VAL A 20 -8.74 -16.62 0.51
C VAL A 20 -9.36 -15.25 0.15
N LEU A 21 -10.66 -15.08 0.37
CA LEU A 21 -11.34 -13.82 0.10
C LEU A 21 -10.88 -12.67 1.02
N PHE A 22 -10.56 -12.97 2.28
CA PHE A 22 -10.03 -11.97 3.22
C PHE A 22 -8.62 -11.49 2.84
N LEU A 23 -7.76 -12.37 2.35
CA LEU A 23 -6.40 -12.00 1.92
C LEU A 23 -6.40 -11.12 0.67
N ALA A 24 -7.30 -11.36 -0.27
CA ALA A 24 -7.45 -10.53 -1.47
C ALA A 24 -7.93 -9.10 -1.13
N SER A 25 -8.82 -8.96 -0.17
CA SER A 25 -9.33 -7.66 0.28
C SER A 25 -8.26 -6.74 0.87
N CYS A 26 -7.32 -7.28 1.66
CA CYS A 26 -6.24 -6.48 2.24
C CYS A 26 -5.25 -5.98 1.19
N ALA A 27 -4.87 -6.82 0.23
CA ALA A 27 -3.96 -6.45 -0.86
C ALA A 27 -4.54 -5.35 -1.76
N GLU A 28 -5.83 -5.39 -2.03
CA GLU A 28 -6.53 -4.38 -2.84
C GLU A 28 -6.61 -3.03 -2.13
N MET A 29 -6.82 -3.02 -0.83
CA MET A 29 -6.86 -1.81 -0.02
C MET A 29 -5.48 -1.14 0.07
N GLU A 30 -4.41 -1.91 0.19
CA GLU A 30 -3.04 -1.42 0.17
C GLU A 30 -2.66 -0.83 -1.19
N ALA A 31 -3.02 -1.49 -2.28
CA ALA A 31 -2.79 -1.00 -3.64
C ALA A 31 -3.53 0.32 -3.91
N THR A 32 -4.77 0.45 -3.43
CA THR A 32 -5.56 1.69 -3.57
C THR A 32 -4.93 2.85 -2.81
N ASN A 33 -4.46 2.60 -1.60
CA ASN A 33 -3.74 3.59 -0.81
C ASN A 33 -2.44 4.03 -1.49
N THR A 34 -1.66 3.09 -2.01
CA THR A 34 -0.44 3.37 -2.77
C THR A 34 -0.71 4.25 -3.99
N LYS A 35 -1.75 3.96 -4.77
CA LYS A 35 -2.15 4.78 -5.93
C LYS A 35 -2.49 6.22 -5.54
N SER A 36 -3.17 6.41 -4.42
CA SER A 36 -3.50 7.73 -3.90
C SER A 36 -2.25 8.51 -3.51
N LEU A 37 -1.30 7.88 -2.85
CA LEU A 37 -0.02 8.48 -2.46
C LEU A 37 0.85 8.82 -3.68
N LEU A 38 0.88 7.95 -4.68
CA LEU A 38 1.60 8.20 -5.94
C LEU A 38 1.03 9.41 -6.67
N SER A 39 -0.29 9.51 -6.76
CA SER A 39 -0.97 10.66 -7.37
C SER A 39 -0.69 11.95 -6.61
N ALA A 40 -0.74 11.93 -5.28
CA ALA A 40 -0.41 13.08 -4.43
C ALA A 40 1.07 13.49 -4.54
N ALA A 41 1.97 12.54 -4.80
CA ALA A 41 3.39 12.80 -5.02
C ALA A 41 3.71 13.38 -6.41
N GLY A 42 2.73 13.38 -7.33
CA GLY A 42 2.89 13.92 -8.67
C GLY A 42 3.25 12.89 -9.74
N PHE A 43 3.09 11.59 -9.45
CA PHE A 43 3.18 10.57 -10.49
C PHE A 43 2.03 10.75 -11.49
N HIS A 44 2.32 10.54 -12.74
CA HIS A 44 1.31 10.60 -13.80
C HIS A 44 1.01 9.19 -14.34
N THR A 45 -0.21 9.01 -14.81
CA THR A 45 -0.65 7.73 -15.37
C THR A 45 -0.29 7.64 -16.85
N VAL A 46 0.18 6.47 -17.25
CA VAL A 46 0.53 6.16 -18.65
C VAL A 46 -0.14 4.87 -19.04
N THR A 47 -0.87 4.90 -20.15
CA THR A 47 -1.35 3.69 -20.81
C THR A 47 -0.29 3.20 -21.81
N PRO A 48 0.20 1.96 -21.70
CA PRO A 48 1.23 1.46 -22.60
C PRO A 48 0.70 1.33 -24.04
N THR A 49 1.16 2.17 -24.92
CA THR A 49 0.75 2.18 -26.34
C THR A 49 1.87 1.77 -27.28
N THR A 50 3.09 2.23 -27.02
CA THR A 50 4.26 1.91 -27.83
C THR A 50 4.81 0.52 -27.51
N PRO A 51 5.51 -0.16 -28.44
CA PRO A 51 6.14 -1.46 -28.19
C PRO A 51 7.07 -1.43 -26.96
N VAL A 52 7.85 -0.37 -26.81
CA VAL A 52 8.78 -0.18 -25.67
C VAL A 52 8.02 -0.04 -24.34
N GLN A 53 6.94 0.74 -24.31
CA GLN A 53 6.11 0.89 -23.11
C GLN A 53 5.46 -0.44 -22.72
N LYS A 54 4.97 -1.21 -23.69
CA LYS A 54 4.38 -2.53 -23.47
C LYS A 54 5.40 -3.53 -22.92
N GLU A 55 6.62 -3.50 -23.45
CA GLU A 55 7.71 -4.33 -22.97
C GLU A 55 8.06 -4.01 -21.52
N VAL A 56 8.29 -2.74 -21.20
CA VAL A 56 8.56 -2.30 -19.83
C VAL A 56 7.40 -2.68 -18.89
N TYR A 57 6.18 -2.40 -19.30
CA TYR A 57 4.98 -2.72 -18.51
C TYR A 57 4.85 -4.24 -18.23
N ALA A 58 5.16 -5.08 -19.20
CA ALA A 58 5.11 -6.54 -19.04
C ALA A 58 6.11 -7.05 -17.99
N HIS A 59 7.28 -6.40 -17.87
CA HIS A 59 8.32 -6.79 -16.92
C HIS A 59 8.12 -6.18 -15.52
N LEU A 60 7.21 -5.23 -15.35
CA LEU A 60 6.91 -4.67 -14.03
C LEU A 60 6.12 -5.68 -13.19
N GLU A 61 6.51 -5.83 -11.93
CA GLU A 61 5.72 -6.54 -10.92
C GLU A 61 4.50 -5.71 -10.53
N PRO A 62 3.32 -6.28 -10.40
CA PRO A 62 2.13 -5.56 -9.98
C PRO A 62 2.24 -5.11 -8.51
N ASN A 63 1.61 -3.98 -8.21
CA ASN A 63 1.46 -3.44 -6.86
C ASN A 63 2.76 -3.05 -6.13
N HIS A 64 3.85 -2.86 -6.86
CA HIS A 64 5.12 -2.38 -6.31
C HIS A 64 5.66 -1.18 -7.10
N VAL A 65 6.21 -0.20 -6.37
CA VAL A 65 6.97 0.88 -6.99
C VAL A 65 8.37 0.39 -7.30
N GLN A 66 8.74 0.41 -8.55
CA GLN A 66 10.00 -0.15 -9.05
C GLN A 66 10.82 0.92 -9.76
N ARG A 67 12.12 0.82 -9.60
CA ARG A 67 13.08 1.64 -10.32
C ARG A 67 13.35 1.03 -11.69
N VAL A 68 13.12 1.78 -12.74
CA VAL A 68 13.40 1.39 -14.13
C VAL A 68 14.46 2.30 -14.70
N THR A 69 15.57 1.73 -15.11
CA THR A 69 16.69 2.47 -15.72
C THR A 69 16.84 2.02 -17.17
N ARG A 70 16.89 2.99 -18.08
CA ARG A 70 17.14 2.76 -19.48
C ARG A 70 18.11 3.81 -20.01
N GLY A 71 19.34 3.39 -20.36
CA GLY A 71 20.41 4.31 -20.69
C GLY A 71 20.72 5.24 -19.50
N ASN A 72 20.69 6.54 -19.75
CA ASN A 72 20.95 7.56 -18.72
C ASN A 72 19.68 8.05 -18.00
N LYS A 73 18.52 7.45 -18.30
CA LYS A 73 17.23 7.85 -17.72
C LYS A 73 16.78 6.84 -16.68
N THR A 74 16.47 7.33 -15.50
CA THR A 74 15.86 6.56 -14.42
C THR A 74 14.46 7.11 -14.14
N ILE A 75 13.49 6.22 -14.10
CA ILE A 75 12.12 6.51 -13.68
C ILE A 75 11.70 5.51 -12.61
N TYR A 76 10.65 5.85 -11.90
CA TYR A 76 9.97 4.97 -10.95
C TYR A 76 8.58 4.66 -11.50
N ALA A 77 8.23 3.40 -11.52
CA ALA A 77 6.98 2.93 -12.10
C ALA A 77 6.23 2.01 -11.14
N PHE A 78 4.93 2.13 -11.13
CA PHE A 78 4.01 1.24 -10.41
C PHE A 78 2.99 0.71 -11.41
N LYS A 79 2.86 -0.62 -11.48
CA LYS A 79 1.92 -1.29 -12.39
C LYS A 79 0.57 -1.46 -11.71
N ASP A 80 -0.45 -0.82 -12.27
CA ASP A 80 -1.84 -1.11 -11.96
C ASP A 80 -2.40 -2.08 -13.00
N GLU A 81 -2.37 -3.35 -12.67
CA GLU A 81 -2.77 -4.42 -13.57
C GLU A 81 -4.28 -4.43 -13.81
N GLN A 82 -5.08 -4.02 -12.83
CA GLN A 82 -6.53 -3.97 -12.95
C GLN A 82 -6.99 -2.89 -13.94
N ALA A 83 -6.34 -1.73 -13.91
CA ALA A 83 -6.64 -0.63 -14.80
C ALA A 83 -5.85 -0.69 -16.13
N GLY A 84 -4.86 -1.56 -16.25
CA GLY A 84 -4.00 -1.66 -17.43
C GLY A 84 -3.12 -0.44 -17.65
N ILE A 85 -2.76 0.29 -16.60
CA ILE A 85 -1.97 1.52 -16.64
C ILE A 85 -0.74 1.42 -15.72
N ALA A 86 0.22 2.30 -15.92
CA ALA A 86 1.34 2.50 -15.02
C ALA A 86 1.33 3.93 -14.46
N TYR A 87 1.69 4.06 -13.19
CA TYR A 87 2.05 5.35 -12.58
C TYR A 87 3.54 5.55 -12.76
N VAL A 88 3.94 6.66 -13.32
CA VAL A 88 5.35 6.95 -13.66
C VAL A 88 5.76 8.28 -13.05
N GLY A 89 6.90 8.28 -12.37
CA GLY A 89 7.50 9.46 -11.77
C GLY A 89 9.02 9.45 -11.92
N ARG A 90 9.63 10.60 -11.71
CA ARG A 90 11.07 10.77 -11.64
C ARG A 90 11.53 10.74 -10.17
N GLU A 91 12.81 10.97 -9.95
CA GLU A 91 13.38 11.00 -8.60
C GLU A 91 12.67 11.99 -7.66
N ALA A 92 12.30 13.19 -8.15
CA ALA A 92 11.62 14.18 -7.34
C ALA A 92 10.23 13.71 -6.85
N GLU A 93 9.45 13.10 -7.74
CA GLU A 93 8.14 12.51 -7.41
C GLU A 93 8.31 11.33 -6.45
N TYR A 94 9.32 10.50 -6.65
CA TYR A 94 9.61 9.37 -5.79
C TYR A 94 10.02 9.80 -4.37
N GLN A 95 10.81 10.85 -4.23
CA GLN A 95 11.14 11.39 -2.91
C GLN A 95 9.90 11.94 -2.20
N ARG A 96 9.01 12.65 -2.92
CA ARG A 96 7.73 13.10 -2.36
C ARG A 96 6.85 11.92 -1.92
N TYR A 97 6.78 10.88 -2.73
CA TYR A 97 6.05 9.65 -2.39
C TYR A 97 6.59 9.00 -1.10
N LYS A 98 7.89 8.84 -0.97
CA LYS A 98 8.50 8.30 0.26
C LYS A 98 8.16 9.16 1.49
N ASN A 99 8.22 10.47 1.37
CA ASN A 99 7.87 11.36 2.46
C ASN A 99 6.40 11.22 2.86
N LEU A 100 5.49 11.09 1.91
CA LEU A 100 4.06 10.86 2.18
C LEU A 100 3.83 9.51 2.86
N CYS A 101 4.54 8.45 2.46
CA CYS A 101 4.47 7.14 3.12
C CYS A 101 4.91 7.23 4.58
N ILE A 102 6.01 7.93 4.86
CA ILE A 102 6.50 8.15 6.23
C ILE A 102 5.48 8.93 7.06
N GLN A 103 4.93 10.01 6.52
CA GLN A 103 3.92 10.81 7.22
C GLN A 103 2.67 10.00 7.53
N GLN A 104 2.24 9.17 6.61
CA GLN A 104 1.08 8.28 6.82
C GLN A 104 1.36 7.23 7.89
N GLN A 105 2.53 6.62 7.88
CA GLN A 105 2.93 5.64 8.89
C GLN A 105 2.98 6.27 10.28
N VAL A 106 3.60 7.43 10.41
CA VAL A 106 3.65 8.17 11.69
C VAL A 106 2.25 8.51 12.19
N ALA A 107 1.34 8.95 11.30
CA ALA A 107 -0.05 9.22 11.67
C ALA A 107 -0.79 7.96 12.12
N GLN A 108 -0.61 6.84 11.44
CA GLN A 108 -1.19 5.56 11.83
C GLN A 108 -0.68 5.07 13.18
N ASP A 109 0.62 5.13 13.40
CA ASP A 109 1.24 4.75 14.68
C ASP A 109 0.71 5.62 15.83
N TYR A 110 0.52 6.91 15.60
CA TYR A 110 -0.07 7.83 16.56
C TYR A 110 -1.52 7.45 16.91
N TYR A 111 -2.35 7.17 15.89
CA TYR A 111 -3.75 6.76 16.10
C TYR A 111 -3.84 5.41 16.81
N MET A 112 -3.00 4.46 16.47
CA MET A 112 -2.96 3.15 17.13
C MET A 112 -2.53 3.26 18.58
N ALA A 113 -1.51 4.04 18.87
CA ALA A 113 -1.05 4.29 20.24
C ALA A 113 -2.14 4.98 21.10
N SER A 114 -2.86 5.95 20.52
CA SER A 114 -3.97 6.65 21.15
C SER A 114 -5.18 5.73 21.42
N ALA A 115 -5.48 4.82 20.50
CA ALA A 115 -6.59 3.88 20.59
C ALA A 115 -6.32 2.75 21.57
N MET A 116 -5.07 2.29 21.68
CA MET A 116 -4.70 1.16 22.55
C MET A 116 -4.72 1.50 24.03
N ASN A 117 -4.38 2.73 24.43
CA ASN A 117 -4.36 3.10 25.83
C ASN A 117 -4.47 4.62 26.04
N PRO A 118 -5.68 5.17 26.17
CA PRO A 118 -5.91 6.60 26.43
C PRO A 118 -5.22 7.09 27.71
N TYR A 119 -5.09 6.21 28.73
CA TYR A 119 -4.42 6.53 29.98
C TYR A 119 -2.90 6.68 29.80
N TRP A 120 -2.29 5.81 28.99
CA TRP A 120 -0.87 5.88 28.67
C TRP A 120 -0.51 7.09 27.82
N SER A 121 -1.31 7.39 26.80
CA SER A 121 -1.06 8.54 25.95
C SER A 121 -1.15 9.86 26.75
N GLY A 122 -2.16 10.03 27.60
CA GLY A 122 -2.28 11.20 28.46
C GLY A 122 -1.13 11.34 29.45
N ARG A 123 -0.67 10.23 30.03
CA ARG A 123 0.46 10.21 30.97
C ARG A 123 1.81 10.42 30.27
N TRP A 124 1.97 9.88 29.07
CA TRP A 124 3.15 10.08 28.24
C TRP A 124 3.31 11.55 27.86
N TYR A 125 2.26 12.15 27.34
CA TYR A 125 2.25 13.57 27.04
C TYR A 125 2.40 14.44 28.29
N GLY A 126 1.85 14.04 29.40
CA GLY A 126 2.03 14.71 30.69
C GLY A 126 3.45 14.59 31.25
N ALA A 127 4.13 13.46 31.06
CA ALA A 127 5.49 13.20 31.55
C ALA A 127 6.57 13.88 30.69
N TRP A 128 6.40 13.95 29.40
CA TRP A 128 7.38 14.55 28.45
C TRP A 128 6.97 15.96 28.02
N GLY A 129 5.84 16.35 28.57
CA GLY A 129 5.41 17.63 28.79
C GLY A 129 5.37 18.57 27.63
N TYR A 130 4.29 18.67 27.31
CA TYR A 130 3.73 19.96 27.06
C TYR A 130 4.20 21.07 28.04
N ARG A 131 4.80 20.67 29.16
CA ARG A 131 5.40 21.58 30.17
C ARG A 131 6.73 22.20 29.72
N GLY A 132 7.39 21.70 28.72
CA GLY A 132 8.65 22.24 28.23
C GLY A 132 8.52 23.31 27.17
N TYR A 133 7.35 23.48 26.62
CA TYR A 133 7.09 24.42 25.54
C TYR A 133 6.08 25.49 25.94
N GLY A 134 6.36 26.09 27.06
CA GLY A 134 5.76 27.38 27.39
C GLY A 134 6.44 28.44 26.54
N TRP A 135 5.93 28.61 25.37
CA TRP A 135 6.23 29.72 24.49
C TRP A 135 5.04 30.61 24.38
#